data_9928cb2c9b5a1b8dabd326dd92acbbc4
#
_entry.id   9928cb2c9b5a1b8dabd326dd92acbbc4
#
_cell.length_a   1.000
_cell.length_b   1.000
_cell.length_c   1.000
_cell.angle_alpha   90.00
_cell.angle_beta   90.00
_cell.angle_gamma   90.00
#
_symmetry.space_group_name_H-M   'P 1'
#
loop_
_entity.id
_entity.type
_entity.pdbx_description
1 polymer ?
#
loop_
_entity_poly.entity_id
_entity_poly.type
_entity_poly.pdbx_seq_one_letter_code
_entity_poly.pdbx_strand_id
1 'polypeptide(L)'
;DIITKESFENALTCEMALGCSSNTVLHLLAIAYEADIPVNIEVIDEISKKTPQICKLNPAGKIFITDLNEKGGIPAVMKELSKKGIINTDCLTVMGTVGDRIANAKDADGEIIHTVDNPLRQDGGIAILKGNLAPEGAVVKQGAVAPEMMQHTGPARVFNSEEEANDAILAGKIV
;
A
#
# COMPACT_ATOMS: atom_id res chain seq x y z
N ASP A 1 13.80 17.39 -10.70
CA ASP A 1 13.03 16.99 -11.91
C ASP A 1 12.43 15.58 -11.83
N ILE A 2 13.04 14.64 -11.07
CA ILE A 2 12.51 13.27 -10.88
C ILE A 2 11.59 13.18 -9.68
N ILE A 3 11.96 13.86 -8.58
CA ILE A 3 11.15 13.87 -7.35
C ILE A 3 10.11 14.99 -7.49
N THR A 4 8.87 14.61 -7.79
CA THR A 4 7.72 15.49 -7.98
C THR A 4 6.51 14.93 -7.23
N LYS A 5 5.44 15.69 -7.11
CA LYS A 5 4.18 15.23 -6.53
C LYS A 5 3.67 13.99 -7.26
N GLU A 6 3.69 14.01 -8.59
CA GLU A 6 3.22 12.92 -9.44
C GLU A 6 4.07 11.65 -9.26
N SER A 7 5.39 11.78 -9.06
CA SER A 7 6.24 10.63 -8.78
C SER A 7 5.98 10.01 -7.40
N PHE A 8 5.63 10.84 -6.39
CA PHE A 8 5.14 10.34 -5.09
C PHE A 8 3.78 9.64 -5.23
N GLU A 9 2.86 10.20 -6.02
CA GLU A 9 1.57 9.55 -6.30
C GLU A 9 1.76 8.19 -6.96
N ASN A 10 2.68 8.05 -7.91
CA ASN A 10 3.05 6.77 -8.51
C ASN A 10 3.60 5.79 -7.48
N ALA A 11 4.50 6.23 -6.61
CA ALA A 11 5.08 5.39 -5.56
C ALA A 11 4.00 4.90 -4.59
N LEU A 12 3.14 5.81 -4.12
CA LEU A 12 2.02 5.48 -3.24
C LEU A 12 1.01 4.55 -3.91
N THR A 13 0.71 4.75 -5.20
CA THR A 13 -0.16 3.87 -5.97
C THR A 13 0.41 2.45 -6.04
N CYS A 14 1.71 2.30 -6.31
CA CYS A 14 2.36 0.98 -6.26
C CYS A 14 2.32 0.36 -4.86
N GLU A 15 2.58 1.16 -3.82
CA GLU A 15 2.49 0.75 -2.41
C GLU A 15 1.12 0.15 -2.09
N MET A 16 0.04 0.85 -2.45
CA MET A 16 -1.33 0.42 -2.20
C MET A 16 -1.69 -0.85 -2.97
N ALA A 17 -1.24 -0.95 -4.23
CA ALA A 17 -1.49 -2.11 -5.09
C ALA A 17 -0.77 -3.37 -4.63
N LEU A 18 0.41 -3.23 -4.03
CA LEU A 18 1.21 -4.34 -3.48
C LEU A 18 0.79 -4.72 -2.06
N GLY A 19 0.15 -3.82 -1.32
CA GLY A 19 -0.11 -3.98 0.11
C GLY A 19 1.18 -4.11 0.91
N CYS A 20 2.12 -3.21 0.71
CA CYS A 20 3.45 -3.22 1.29
C CYS A 20 3.47 -2.96 2.82
N SER A 21 4.43 -2.22 3.31
CA SER A 21 4.61 -1.97 4.74
C SER A 21 3.92 -0.66 5.17
N SER A 22 3.22 -0.67 6.30
CA SER A 22 2.72 0.57 6.93
C SER A 22 3.82 1.59 7.25
N ASN A 23 5.08 1.13 7.39
CA ASN A 23 6.24 2.03 7.55
C ASN A 23 6.44 2.96 6.36
N THR A 24 6.03 2.57 5.16
CA THR A 24 6.14 3.39 3.96
C THR A 24 5.37 4.70 4.10
N VAL A 25 4.25 4.70 4.79
CA VAL A 25 3.47 5.92 5.07
C VAL A 25 4.33 6.94 5.82
N LEU A 26 5.05 6.51 6.87
CA LEU A 26 5.94 7.40 7.62
C LEU A 26 7.12 7.88 6.78
N HIS A 27 7.78 6.96 6.09
CA HIS A 27 9.02 7.27 5.36
C HIS A 27 8.76 8.13 4.12
N LEU A 28 7.72 7.86 3.35
CA LEU A 28 7.39 8.69 2.18
C LEU A 28 6.96 10.10 2.59
N LEU A 29 6.20 10.25 3.70
CA LEU A 29 5.86 11.56 4.22
C LEU A 29 7.10 12.35 4.66
N ALA A 30 8.07 11.68 5.33
CA ALA A 30 9.32 12.30 5.73
C ALA A 30 10.16 12.74 4.52
N ILE A 31 10.27 11.90 3.49
CA ILE A 31 10.99 12.23 2.25
C ILE A 31 10.28 13.37 1.50
N ALA A 32 8.94 13.35 1.44
CA ALA A 32 8.16 14.42 0.80
C ALA A 32 8.38 15.76 1.52
N TYR A 33 8.39 15.76 2.85
CA TYR A 33 8.66 16.93 3.65
C TYR A 33 10.07 17.52 3.36
N GLU A 34 11.11 16.69 3.35
CA GLU A 34 12.47 17.13 3.03
C GLU A 34 12.64 17.59 1.58
N ALA A 35 11.78 17.13 0.68
CA ALA A 35 11.78 17.50 -0.73
C ALA A 35 10.83 18.69 -1.06
N ASP A 36 10.21 19.29 -0.05
CA ASP A 36 9.17 20.34 -0.21
C ASP A 36 7.99 19.91 -1.12
N ILE A 37 7.65 18.62 -1.10
CA ILE A 37 6.52 18.06 -1.87
C ILE A 37 5.28 18.02 -0.97
N PRO A 38 4.15 18.62 -1.37
CA PRO A 38 2.93 18.69 -0.55
C PRO A 38 2.14 17.37 -0.56
N VAL A 39 2.67 16.35 0.11
CA VAL A 39 2.00 15.07 0.35
C VAL A 39 1.71 14.96 1.85
N ASN A 40 0.48 14.62 2.20
CA ASN A 40 0.03 14.41 3.56
C ASN A 40 -0.75 13.09 3.68
N ILE A 41 -1.22 12.76 4.87
CA ILE A 41 -1.92 11.51 5.13
C ILE A 41 -3.27 11.43 4.40
N GLU A 42 -3.92 12.55 4.12
CA GLU A 42 -5.15 12.64 3.34
C GLU A 42 -4.93 12.22 1.88
N VAL A 43 -3.83 12.66 1.28
CA VAL A 43 -3.44 12.24 -0.09
C VAL A 43 -3.21 10.74 -0.14
N ILE A 44 -2.59 10.16 0.89
CA ILE A 44 -2.38 8.71 1.00
C ILE A 44 -3.71 7.97 1.06
N ASP A 45 -4.66 8.46 1.86
CA ASP A 45 -6.01 7.88 1.98
C ASP A 45 -6.77 7.91 0.64
N GLU A 46 -6.71 9.05 -0.07
CA GLU A 46 -7.33 9.20 -1.38
C GLU A 46 -6.74 8.24 -2.42
N ILE A 47 -5.42 8.09 -2.43
CA ILE A 47 -4.74 7.16 -3.34
C ILE A 47 -5.12 5.72 -3.00
N SER A 48 -5.15 5.37 -1.72
CA SER A 48 -5.57 4.03 -1.28
C SER A 48 -6.98 3.69 -1.76
N LYS A 49 -7.94 4.59 -1.59
CA LYS A 49 -9.33 4.39 -2.03
C LYS A 49 -9.50 4.18 -3.54
N LYS A 50 -8.59 4.72 -4.35
CA LYS A 50 -8.63 4.64 -5.82
C LYS A 50 -7.86 3.44 -6.39
N THR A 51 -6.94 2.89 -5.62
CA THR A 51 -5.97 1.90 -6.11
C THR A 51 -6.41 0.50 -5.73
N PRO A 52 -6.70 -0.38 -6.67
CA PRO A 52 -7.00 -1.77 -6.36
C PRO A 52 -5.74 -2.48 -5.84
N GLN A 53 -5.89 -3.31 -4.82
CA GLN A 53 -4.81 -4.21 -4.42
C GLN A 53 -4.76 -5.39 -5.39
N ILE A 54 -3.66 -5.52 -6.13
CA ILE A 54 -3.46 -6.54 -7.16
C ILE A 54 -2.37 -7.56 -6.83
N CYS A 55 -1.65 -7.37 -5.71
CA CYS A 55 -0.69 -8.33 -5.19
C CYS A 55 -0.86 -8.52 -3.68
N LYS A 56 -0.45 -9.67 -3.16
CA LYS A 56 -0.43 -9.96 -1.73
C LYS A 56 0.86 -10.67 -1.35
N LEU A 57 1.87 -9.87 -1.00
CA LEU A 57 3.21 -10.36 -0.70
C LEU A 57 3.35 -10.85 0.74
N ASN A 58 4.34 -11.70 0.99
CA ASN A 58 4.75 -12.12 2.33
C ASN A 58 5.13 -10.86 3.18
N PRO A 59 4.75 -10.82 4.47
CA PRO A 59 4.12 -11.86 5.29
C PRO A 59 2.58 -11.91 5.23
N ALA A 60 1.91 -10.96 4.61
CA ALA A 60 0.45 -10.94 4.50
C ALA A 60 -0.09 -12.03 3.56
N GLY A 61 0.71 -12.42 2.57
CA GLY A 61 0.46 -13.53 1.64
C GLY A 61 1.60 -14.53 1.62
N LYS A 62 1.59 -15.40 0.63
CA LYS A 62 2.60 -16.47 0.45
C LYS A 62 3.62 -16.15 -0.64
N ILE A 63 3.42 -15.09 -1.40
CA ILE A 63 4.24 -14.69 -2.55
C ILE A 63 5.43 -13.87 -2.05
N PHE A 64 6.63 -14.22 -2.46
CA PHE A 64 7.85 -13.47 -2.15
C PHE A 64 8.14 -12.43 -3.24
N ILE A 65 8.98 -11.45 -2.90
CA ILE A 65 9.39 -10.41 -3.84
C ILE A 65 10.15 -10.99 -5.05
N THR A 66 10.83 -12.11 -4.88
CA THR A 66 11.50 -12.86 -5.95
C THR A 66 10.49 -13.38 -6.97
N ASP A 67 9.36 -13.93 -6.51
CA ASP A 67 8.30 -14.45 -7.37
C ASP A 67 7.67 -13.31 -8.19
N LEU A 68 7.42 -12.17 -7.52
CA LEU A 68 6.96 -10.96 -8.20
C LEU A 68 7.95 -10.50 -9.28
N ASN A 69 9.26 -10.51 -8.98
CA ASN A 69 10.30 -10.12 -9.93
C ASN A 69 10.32 -11.03 -11.17
N GLU A 70 10.14 -12.33 -10.99
CA GLU A 70 10.04 -13.29 -12.11
C GLU A 70 8.84 -13.01 -13.03
N LYS A 71 7.77 -12.44 -12.49
CA LYS A 71 6.57 -12.04 -13.25
C LYS A 71 6.66 -10.64 -13.85
N GLY A 72 7.79 -9.96 -13.70
CA GLY A 72 8.06 -8.66 -14.30
C GLY A 72 8.21 -7.53 -13.29
N GLY A 73 8.05 -7.81 -12.00
CA GLY A 73 8.31 -6.87 -10.91
C GLY A 73 7.44 -5.62 -10.91
N ILE A 74 7.97 -4.55 -10.34
CA ILE A 74 7.28 -3.26 -10.26
C ILE A 74 6.87 -2.70 -11.63
N PRO A 75 7.69 -2.80 -12.71
CA PRO A 75 7.24 -2.36 -14.02
C PRO A 75 5.97 -3.04 -14.52
N ALA A 76 5.80 -4.35 -14.29
CA ALA A 76 4.58 -5.07 -14.65
C ALA A 76 3.37 -4.63 -13.82
N VAL A 77 3.56 -4.39 -12.52
CA VAL A 77 2.52 -3.82 -11.64
C VAL A 77 2.10 -2.44 -12.13
N MET A 78 3.05 -1.54 -12.41
CA MET A 78 2.76 -0.19 -12.92
C MET A 78 2.06 -0.23 -14.28
N LYS A 79 2.48 -1.14 -15.17
CA LYS A 79 1.81 -1.35 -16.46
C LYS A 79 0.35 -1.75 -16.27
N GLU A 80 0.08 -2.66 -15.35
CA GLU A 80 -1.29 -3.08 -15.07
C GLU A 80 -2.14 -1.93 -14.51
N LEU A 81 -1.61 -1.19 -13.53
CA LEU A 81 -2.28 -0.02 -12.94
C LEU A 81 -2.50 1.11 -13.96
N SER A 82 -1.60 1.27 -14.94
CA SER A 82 -1.74 2.31 -15.97
C SER A 82 -2.99 2.12 -16.84
N LYS A 83 -3.53 0.90 -16.96
CA LYS A 83 -4.78 0.63 -17.65
C LYS A 83 -5.98 1.35 -17.04
N LYS A 84 -5.93 1.67 -15.74
CA LYS A 84 -6.94 2.49 -15.05
C LYS A 84 -6.66 3.99 -15.10
N GLY A 85 -5.56 4.42 -15.72
CA GLY A 85 -5.17 5.82 -15.77
C GLY A 85 -4.74 6.40 -14.41
N ILE A 86 -4.31 5.56 -13.47
CA ILE A 86 -3.89 5.98 -12.12
C ILE A 86 -2.36 6.01 -11.95
N ILE A 87 -1.61 5.85 -13.03
CA ILE A 87 -0.16 6.04 -13.09
C ILE A 87 0.16 7.23 -13.96
N ASN A 88 0.94 8.16 -13.43
CA ASN A 88 1.46 9.32 -14.14
C ASN A 88 2.64 8.89 -15.04
N THR A 89 2.35 8.56 -16.29
CA THR A 89 3.32 7.96 -17.22
C THR A 89 4.40 8.92 -17.70
N ASP A 90 4.15 10.24 -17.62
CA ASP A 90 5.06 11.28 -18.08
C ASP A 90 6.14 11.63 -17.04
N CYS A 91 6.04 11.11 -15.82
CA CYS A 91 7.06 11.31 -14.79
C CYS A 91 8.43 10.84 -15.29
N LEU A 92 9.44 11.68 -15.05
CA LEU A 92 10.83 11.38 -15.40
C LEU A 92 11.40 10.31 -14.45
N THR A 93 12.25 9.48 -15.02
CA THR A 93 13.11 8.53 -14.30
C THR A 93 14.57 8.79 -14.72
N VAL A 94 15.51 8.08 -14.12
CA VAL A 94 16.93 8.13 -14.55
C VAL A 94 17.15 7.59 -15.96
N MET A 95 16.14 6.96 -16.59
CA MET A 95 16.22 6.33 -17.90
C MET A 95 14.93 6.55 -18.71
N GLY A 96 14.61 7.80 -19.02
CA GLY A 96 13.39 8.17 -19.75
C GLY A 96 12.18 8.36 -18.84
N THR A 97 10.98 8.24 -19.36
CA THR A 97 9.73 8.39 -18.61
C THR A 97 9.29 7.08 -17.95
N VAL A 98 8.35 7.16 -17.03
CA VAL A 98 7.66 5.99 -16.48
C VAL A 98 6.99 5.21 -17.62
N GLY A 99 6.34 5.90 -18.57
CA GLY A 99 5.71 5.30 -19.74
C GLY A 99 6.70 4.47 -20.56
N ASP A 100 7.90 5.01 -20.86
CA ASP A 100 8.96 4.29 -21.57
C ASP A 100 9.39 3.03 -20.81
N ARG A 101 9.48 3.12 -19.49
CA ARG A 101 9.90 1.99 -18.63
C ARG A 101 8.89 0.86 -18.59
N ILE A 102 7.60 1.17 -18.61
CA ILE A 102 6.54 0.16 -18.50
C ILE A 102 6.04 -0.35 -19.86
N ALA A 103 6.35 0.34 -20.97
CA ALA A 103 5.88 -0.02 -22.31
C ALA A 103 6.18 -1.48 -22.67
N ASN A 104 7.40 -1.94 -22.36
CA ASN A 104 7.88 -3.29 -22.66
C ASN A 104 7.83 -4.23 -21.43
N ALA A 105 7.20 -3.82 -20.33
CA ALA A 105 7.04 -4.67 -19.16
C ALA A 105 6.10 -5.85 -19.47
N LYS A 106 6.25 -6.95 -18.72
CA LYS A 106 5.35 -8.09 -18.81
C LYS A 106 3.92 -7.67 -18.47
N ASP A 107 2.94 -8.35 -19.04
CA ASP A 107 1.54 -8.21 -18.62
C ASP A 107 1.31 -8.96 -17.30
N ALA A 108 0.28 -8.56 -16.56
CA ALA A 108 -0.17 -9.25 -15.36
C ALA A 108 -0.52 -10.71 -15.71
N ASP A 109 -0.05 -11.66 -14.88
CA ASP A 109 -0.29 -13.09 -15.10
C ASP A 109 -1.62 -13.59 -14.54
N GLY A 110 -2.32 -12.77 -13.76
CA GLY A 110 -3.59 -13.11 -13.12
C GLY A 110 -3.48 -13.96 -11.85
N GLU A 111 -2.27 -14.34 -11.44
CA GLU A 111 -2.00 -15.19 -10.27
C GLU A 111 -1.16 -14.46 -9.21
N ILE A 112 0.01 -13.97 -9.55
CA ILE A 112 0.90 -13.19 -8.68
C ILE A 112 0.58 -11.70 -8.81
N ILE A 113 0.42 -11.23 -10.05
CA ILE A 113 -0.06 -9.90 -10.38
C ILE A 113 -1.48 -10.05 -10.94
N HIS A 114 -2.49 -9.81 -10.09
CA HIS A 114 -3.88 -9.81 -10.53
C HIS A 114 -4.15 -8.65 -11.48
N THR A 115 -5.18 -8.79 -12.32
CA THR A 115 -5.58 -7.70 -13.21
C THR A 115 -6.40 -6.65 -12.46
N VAL A 116 -6.38 -5.42 -12.95
CA VAL A 116 -7.21 -4.32 -12.39
C VAL A 116 -8.72 -4.58 -12.52
N ASP A 117 -9.13 -5.47 -13.42
CA ASP A 117 -10.52 -5.89 -13.60
C ASP A 117 -10.93 -7.00 -12.63
N ASN A 118 -9.94 -7.77 -12.10
CA ASN A 118 -10.17 -8.82 -11.10
C ASN A 118 -9.14 -8.73 -9.96
N PRO A 119 -9.13 -7.63 -9.19
CA PRO A 119 -8.18 -7.42 -8.11
C PRO A 119 -8.52 -8.26 -6.89
N LEU A 120 -7.55 -8.39 -5.98
CA LEU A 120 -7.76 -8.99 -4.66
C LEU A 120 -8.69 -8.15 -3.78
N ARG A 121 -8.62 -6.81 -3.95
CA ARG A 121 -9.48 -5.81 -3.30
C ARG A 121 -9.68 -4.64 -4.25
N GLN A 122 -10.82 -3.97 -4.13
CA GLN A 122 -11.11 -2.77 -4.94
C GLN A 122 -10.39 -1.51 -4.44
N ASP A 123 -9.89 -1.55 -3.21
CA ASP A 123 -9.11 -0.51 -2.53
C ASP A 123 -7.70 -1.02 -2.18
N GLY A 124 -6.82 -0.12 -1.74
CA GLY A 124 -5.43 -0.41 -1.44
C GLY A 124 -5.24 -1.35 -0.24
N GLY A 125 -4.06 -1.95 -0.14
CA GLY A 125 -3.69 -2.84 0.97
C GLY A 125 -3.45 -2.12 2.30
N ILE A 126 -3.37 -0.78 2.29
CA ILE A 126 -3.20 0.08 3.48
C ILE A 126 -4.37 1.07 3.54
N ALA A 127 -4.91 1.30 4.71
CA ALA A 127 -5.93 2.31 4.94
C ALA A 127 -5.54 3.28 6.04
N ILE A 128 -6.04 4.51 5.93
CA ILE A 128 -5.95 5.53 6.96
C ILE A 128 -7.26 5.54 7.75
N LEU A 129 -7.15 5.38 9.05
CA LEU A 129 -8.28 5.41 9.97
C LEU A 129 -8.32 6.75 10.70
N LYS A 130 -9.51 7.30 10.88
CA LYS A 130 -9.74 8.49 11.70
C LYS A 130 -10.90 8.25 12.66
N GLY A 131 -10.78 8.77 13.85
CA GLY A 131 -11.81 8.68 14.87
C GLY A 131 -11.41 9.40 16.16
N ASN A 132 -12.24 9.33 17.18
CA ASN A 132 -12.00 9.98 18.46
C ASN A 132 -10.74 9.44 19.18
N LEU A 133 -10.34 8.21 18.92
CA LEU A 133 -9.11 7.61 19.47
C LEU A 133 -7.86 8.09 18.72
N ALA A 134 -7.96 8.33 17.42
CA ALA A 134 -6.88 8.80 16.58
C ALA A 134 -7.39 9.90 15.61
N PRO A 135 -7.63 11.11 16.10
CA PRO A 135 -8.23 12.19 15.32
C PRO A 135 -7.32 12.67 14.16
N GLU A 136 -6.02 12.59 14.33
CA GLU A 136 -5.03 12.94 13.31
C GLU A 136 -4.73 11.80 12.33
N GLY A 137 -5.23 10.61 12.63
CA GLY A 137 -5.12 9.42 11.78
C GLY A 137 -4.30 8.30 12.40
N ALA A 138 -4.58 7.09 11.93
CA ALA A 138 -3.82 5.88 12.20
C ALA A 138 -3.71 5.06 10.91
N VAL A 139 -2.69 4.22 10.82
CA VAL A 139 -2.42 3.39 9.64
C VAL A 139 -2.74 1.95 9.94
N VAL A 140 -3.48 1.29 9.06
CA VAL A 140 -3.73 -0.15 9.13
C VAL A 140 -3.37 -0.82 7.80
N LYS A 141 -2.68 -1.95 7.88
CA LYS A 141 -2.47 -2.84 6.74
C LYS A 141 -3.73 -3.68 6.53
N GLN A 142 -4.77 -3.07 5.93
CA GLN A 142 -6.07 -3.73 5.77
C GLN A 142 -6.03 -4.99 4.90
N GLY A 143 -5.07 -5.10 3.99
CA GLY A 143 -4.85 -6.31 3.21
C GLY A 143 -4.42 -7.54 4.04
N ALA A 144 -4.03 -7.33 5.30
CA ALA A 144 -3.68 -8.39 6.26
C ALA A 144 -4.75 -8.59 7.35
N VAL A 145 -5.79 -7.76 7.39
CA VAL A 145 -6.88 -7.89 8.36
C VAL A 145 -7.87 -8.95 7.89
N ALA A 146 -8.25 -9.85 8.79
CA ALA A 146 -9.28 -10.85 8.51
C ALA A 146 -10.65 -10.16 8.25
N PRO A 147 -11.44 -10.63 7.27
CA PRO A 147 -12.70 -9.98 6.90
C PRO A 147 -13.64 -9.74 8.08
N GLU A 148 -13.74 -10.67 9.01
CA GLU A 148 -14.57 -10.59 10.22
C GLU A 148 -14.09 -9.53 11.23
N MET A 149 -12.83 -9.10 11.12
CA MET A 149 -12.22 -8.07 11.98
C MET A 149 -12.27 -6.66 11.36
N MET A 150 -12.80 -6.52 10.15
CA MET A 150 -12.95 -5.20 9.50
C MET A 150 -13.96 -4.30 10.23
N GLN A 151 -14.88 -4.92 10.98
CA GLN A 151 -15.78 -4.23 11.89
C GLN A 151 -15.85 -5.03 13.20
N HIS A 152 -15.53 -4.39 14.31
CA HIS A 152 -15.57 -5.04 15.61
C HIS A 152 -16.11 -4.09 16.67
N THR A 153 -16.95 -4.61 17.56
CA THR A 153 -17.43 -3.91 18.75
C THR A 153 -17.23 -4.80 19.96
N GLY A 154 -16.60 -4.27 20.97
CA GLY A 154 -16.31 -5.02 22.20
C GLY A 154 -15.78 -4.13 23.31
N PRO A 155 -15.59 -4.68 24.53
CA PRO A 155 -14.98 -3.93 25.63
C PRO A 155 -13.52 -3.63 25.32
N ALA A 156 -13.09 -2.40 25.59
CA ALA A 156 -11.69 -2.01 25.46
C ALA A 156 -10.88 -2.59 26.63
N ARG A 157 -9.72 -3.14 26.32
CA ARG A 157 -8.71 -3.54 27.29
C ARG A 157 -7.47 -2.67 27.10
N VAL A 158 -7.13 -1.92 28.13
CA VAL A 158 -6.03 -0.92 28.08
C VAL A 158 -4.79 -1.49 28.77
N PHE A 159 -3.64 -1.26 28.17
CA PHE A 159 -2.31 -1.59 28.69
C PHE A 159 -1.43 -0.34 28.70
N ASN A 160 -0.45 -0.31 29.61
CA ASN A 160 0.47 0.82 29.73
C ASN A 160 1.72 0.68 28.85
N SER A 161 1.96 -0.51 28.28
CA SER A 161 3.08 -0.75 27.36
C SER A 161 2.72 -1.81 26.31
N GLU A 162 3.52 -1.86 25.25
CA GLU A 162 3.45 -2.89 24.20
C GLU A 162 3.75 -4.28 24.79
N GLU A 163 4.75 -4.38 25.67
CA GLU A 163 5.16 -5.64 26.30
C GLU A 163 4.00 -6.25 27.10
N GLU A 164 3.31 -5.45 27.94
CA GLU A 164 2.15 -5.93 28.71
C GLU A 164 1.02 -6.41 27.77
N ALA A 165 0.75 -5.70 26.69
CA ALA A 165 -0.26 -6.08 25.72
C ALA A 165 0.11 -7.39 25.01
N ASN A 166 1.36 -7.50 24.54
CA ASN A 166 1.87 -8.68 23.87
C ASN A 166 1.83 -9.90 24.76
N ASP A 167 2.29 -9.79 26.01
CA ASP A 167 2.27 -10.88 27.00
C ASP A 167 0.83 -11.36 27.28
N ALA A 168 -0.12 -10.43 27.36
CA ALA A 168 -1.52 -10.76 27.58
C ALA A 168 -2.14 -11.48 26.37
N ILE A 169 -1.77 -11.08 25.13
CA ILE A 169 -2.22 -11.71 23.90
C ILE A 169 -1.64 -13.13 23.80
N LEU A 170 -0.33 -13.29 23.98
CA LEU A 170 0.34 -14.58 23.91
C LEU A 170 -0.13 -15.56 25.00
N ALA A 171 -0.48 -15.03 26.17
CA ALA A 171 -1.03 -15.83 27.27
C ALA A 171 -2.53 -16.16 27.10
N GLY A 172 -3.17 -15.77 26.00
CA GLY A 172 -4.60 -16.03 25.76
C GLY A 172 -5.53 -15.29 26.75
N LYS A 173 -5.08 -14.18 27.35
CA LYS A 173 -5.86 -13.41 28.33
C LYS A 173 -6.80 -12.39 27.69
N ILE A 174 -6.72 -12.23 26.38
CA ILE A 174 -7.62 -11.40 25.59
C ILE A 174 -8.69 -12.30 24.99
N VAL A 175 -9.95 -12.04 25.37
CA VAL A 175 -11.13 -12.80 24.93
C VAL A 175 -12.05 -11.85 24.17
#